data_47fc9a2b9dc940b3809eb3ff08d32a5e
#
_entry.id   47fc9a2b9dc940b3809eb3ff08d32a5e
#
_cell.length_a   1.000
_cell.length_b   1.000
_cell.length_c   1.000
_cell.angle_alpha   90.00
_cell.angle_beta   90.00
_cell.angle_gamma   90.00
#
_symmetry.space_group_name_H-M   'P 1'
#
loop_
_entity.id
_entity.type
_entity.pdbx_description
1 polymer ?
#
loop_
_entity_poly.entity_id
_entity_poly.type
_entity_poly.pdbx_seq_one_letter_code
_entity_poly.pdbx_strand_id
1 'polypeptide(L)'
;MRPARLLLTLGLSLILAGCHDPSPTTPEHSPIEALADEYLAAWMEQDSLMGTYYSIEGSRHDRLPDNSLAGLTAWQQHEDAWLARFETIEKPAEVGSRDWVTYGLLKDELEASRALRVCRNELWQASTTTSWHTWVPFVFDLQPVETPELRAQALTRLAAVPAYIDNEIANLREGLTLGYSAPRVTVEAVPRQVRSLIARDSIFLGPGQRTDDAAFKASVEAIYTEDIVPALNRYADFIENDYLAQARAALAVSDNPNGEACYPALIQSFVTKAVPADEIHAVGLEQVAKIREEIQVTMDEHFGGGDVSEFLRRVNEDPAFTFESEDAVLKYSTDALDAAKAAMPRAFGTLPKADVLVKPYPEFAASGSGEYHSSSEDGTRPGIFYIAVTDPAGRSKSNQLATLHHETYPGHHLQGAIALELGDTQHT
;
A
#
# COMPACT_ATOMS: atom_id res chain seq x y z
N MET A 1 -19.97 -102.73 -15.72
CA MET A 1 -20.30 -101.69 -16.70
C MET A 1 -20.06 -100.35 -16.05
N ARG A 2 -19.46 -99.38 -16.70
CA ARG A 2 -18.61 -98.29 -16.23
C ARG A 2 -19.28 -97.33 -15.25
N PRO A 3 -18.57 -96.90 -14.15
CA PRO A 3 -19.03 -95.88 -13.22
C PRO A 3 -18.75 -94.48 -13.73
N ALA A 4 -19.70 -93.54 -13.42
CA ALA A 4 -19.60 -92.12 -13.67
C ALA A 4 -18.64 -91.46 -12.68
N ARG A 5 -17.73 -90.65 -13.20
CA ARG A 5 -16.78 -89.80 -12.39
C ARG A 5 -17.47 -88.46 -12.08
N LEU A 6 -17.61 -88.18 -10.84
CA LEU A 6 -18.05 -86.89 -10.28
C LEU A 6 -16.82 -85.94 -10.25
N LEU A 7 -16.83 -84.87 -11.03
CA LEU A 7 -15.83 -83.80 -10.97
C LEU A 7 -16.29 -82.69 -10.02
N LEU A 8 -15.60 -82.58 -8.91
CA LEU A 8 -15.73 -81.45 -7.93
C LEU A 8 -14.92 -80.27 -8.45
N THR A 9 -15.60 -79.23 -8.92
CA THR A 9 -14.91 -77.93 -9.24
C THR A 9 -14.91 -77.03 -7.98
N LEU A 10 -13.72 -76.90 -7.42
CA LEU A 10 -13.45 -75.86 -6.39
C LEU A 10 -13.44 -74.47 -7.06
N GLY A 11 -14.44 -73.66 -6.77
CA GLY A 11 -14.45 -72.25 -7.15
C GLY A 11 -13.56 -71.44 -6.19
N LEU A 12 -12.43 -70.94 -6.70
CA LEU A 12 -11.53 -70.00 -6.01
C LEU A 12 -12.10 -68.63 -6.24
N SER A 13 -12.82 -68.05 -5.25
CA SER A 13 -13.24 -66.65 -5.24
C SER A 13 -12.06 -65.80 -4.92
N LEU A 14 -11.44 -65.15 -5.92
CA LEU A 14 -10.50 -64.03 -5.70
C LEU A 14 -11.28 -62.84 -5.17
N ILE A 15 -11.07 -62.49 -3.91
CA ILE A 15 -11.46 -61.22 -3.34
C ILE A 15 -10.41 -60.21 -3.83
N LEU A 16 -10.74 -59.41 -4.84
CA LEU A 16 -10.00 -58.20 -5.22
C LEU A 16 -10.26 -57.18 -4.12
N ALA A 17 -9.36 -57.12 -3.13
CA ALA A 17 -9.23 -55.95 -2.26
C ALA A 17 -8.75 -54.80 -3.12
N GLY A 18 -9.69 -53.96 -3.59
CA GLY A 18 -9.38 -52.69 -4.22
C GLY A 18 -8.68 -51.80 -3.15
N CYS A 19 -7.39 -51.54 -3.36
CA CYS A 19 -6.77 -50.42 -2.71
C CYS A 19 -7.50 -49.14 -3.18
N HIS A 20 -8.41 -48.62 -2.34
CA HIS A 20 -8.82 -47.25 -2.46
C HIS A 20 -7.59 -46.42 -2.03
N ASP A 21 -6.90 -45.85 -3.00
CA ASP A 21 -6.07 -44.69 -2.71
C ASP A 21 -7.01 -43.62 -2.13
N PRO A 22 -6.76 -43.12 -0.91
CA PRO A 22 -7.53 -41.98 -0.44
C PRO A 22 -7.28 -40.86 -1.44
N SER A 23 -8.36 -40.38 -2.08
CA SER A 23 -8.31 -39.13 -2.82
C SER A 23 -7.57 -38.10 -1.91
N PRO A 24 -6.64 -37.28 -2.46
CA PRO A 24 -6.02 -36.28 -1.67
C PRO A 24 -7.14 -35.43 -1.03
N THR A 25 -7.32 -35.60 0.26
CA THR A 25 -8.17 -34.67 1.04
C THR A 25 -7.48 -33.33 0.90
N THR A 26 -8.16 -32.36 0.30
CA THR A 26 -7.79 -30.94 0.43
C THR A 26 -7.46 -30.73 1.91
N PRO A 27 -6.30 -30.18 2.25
CA PRO A 27 -5.98 -29.93 3.65
C PRO A 27 -7.13 -29.11 4.25
N GLU A 28 -7.73 -29.63 5.30
CA GLU A 28 -8.81 -28.93 6.00
C GLU A 28 -8.16 -27.68 6.61
N HIS A 29 -8.59 -26.48 6.20
CA HIS A 29 -8.09 -25.23 6.75
C HIS A 29 -8.27 -25.24 8.26
N SER A 30 -7.25 -24.84 8.99
CA SER A 30 -7.36 -24.68 10.43
C SER A 30 -8.39 -23.57 10.75
N PRO A 31 -8.96 -23.54 11.97
CA PRO A 31 -9.91 -22.49 12.36
C PRO A 31 -9.35 -21.07 12.18
N ILE A 32 -8.04 -20.88 12.36
CA ILE A 32 -7.40 -19.56 12.20
C ILE A 32 -7.21 -19.22 10.73
N GLU A 33 -6.81 -20.16 9.88
CA GLU A 33 -6.73 -19.97 8.43
C GLU A 33 -8.11 -19.63 7.85
N ALA A 34 -9.14 -20.39 8.21
CA ALA A 34 -10.50 -20.13 7.73
C ALA A 34 -11.02 -18.73 8.14
N LEU A 35 -10.68 -18.25 9.33
CA LEU A 35 -11.05 -16.91 9.78
C LEU A 35 -10.26 -15.83 9.03
N ALA A 36 -8.97 -16.06 8.77
CA ALA A 36 -8.12 -15.14 8.03
C ALA A 36 -8.57 -15.03 6.56
N ASP A 37 -8.92 -16.15 5.92
CA ASP A 37 -9.46 -16.17 4.55
C ASP A 37 -10.78 -15.39 4.44
N GLU A 38 -11.67 -15.55 5.42
CA GLU A 38 -12.93 -14.80 5.49
C GLU A 38 -12.68 -13.30 5.66
N TYR A 39 -11.76 -12.92 6.56
CA TYR A 39 -11.36 -11.53 6.77
C TYR A 39 -10.77 -10.92 5.49
N LEU A 40 -9.82 -11.61 4.87
CA LEU A 40 -9.16 -11.15 3.65
C LEU A 40 -10.17 -10.97 2.50
N ALA A 41 -11.07 -11.95 2.29
CA ALA A 41 -12.10 -11.86 1.27
C ALA A 41 -13.04 -10.65 1.48
N ALA A 42 -13.44 -10.39 2.73
CA ALA A 42 -14.27 -9.25 3.07
C ALA A 42 -13.51 -7.92 2.95
N TRP A 43 -12.22 -7.90 3.33
CA TRP A 43 -11.36 -6.73 3.17
C TRP A 43 -11.18 -6.37 1.69
N MET A 44 -10.92 -7.36 0.83
CA MET A 44 -10.81 -7.17 -0.63
C MET A 44 -12.13 -6.67 -1.26
N GLU A 45 -13.27 -7.06 -0.71
CA GLU A 45 -14.58 -6.56 -1.15
C GLU A 45 -14.82 -5.11 -0.66
N GLN A 46 -14.36 -4.78 0.54
CA GLN A 46 -14.43 -3.43 1.11
C GLN A 46 -13.45 -2.48 0.43
N ASP A 47 -12.20 -2.90 0.23
CA ASP A 47 -11.16 -2.14 -0.45
C ASP A 47 -10.79 -2.77 -1.80
N SER A 48 -11.71 -2.63 -2.77
CA SER A 48 -11.50 -3.14 -4.14
C SER A 48 -10.37 -2.43 -4.91
N LEU A 49 -9.76 -1.38 -4.35
CA LEU A 49 -8.62 -0.71 -4.95
C LEU A 49 -7.38 -1.60 -4.89
N MET A 50 -7.18 -2.31 -3.77
CA MET A 50 -6.04 -3.22 -3.60
C MET A 50 -6.09 -4.40 -4.57
N GLY A 51 -7.26 -4.96 -4.84
CA GLY A 51 -7.41 -6.00 -5.86
C GLY A 51 -7.02 -5.54 -7.27
N THR A 52 -7.28 -4.28 -7.60
CA THR A 52 -6.83 -3.67 -8.85
C THR A 52 -5.32 -3.36 -8.80
N TYR A 53 -4.85 -2.83 -7.69
CA TYR A 53 -3.46 -2.43 -7.52
C TYR A 53 -2.48 -3.59 -7.64
N TYR A 54 -2.79 -4.72 -6.99
CA TYR A 54 -1.97 -5.94 -7.05
C TYR A 54 -2.34 -6.86 -8.23
N SER A 55 -3.40 -6.55 -8.99
CA SER A 55 -3.94 -7.39 -10.08
C SER A 55 -4.35 -8.78 -9.60
N ILE A 56 -4.99 -8.87 -8.43
CA ILE A 56 -5.43 -10.14 -7.82
C ILE A 56 -6.54 -10.75 -8.66
N GLU A 57 -6.41 -12.03 -9.01
CA GLU A 57 -7.39 -12.75 -9.81
C GLU A 57 -8.76 -12.78 -9.11
N GLY A 58 -9.83 -12.57 -9.87
CA GLY A 58 -11.20 -12.55 -9.36
C GLY A 58 -11.63 -11.25 -8.70
N SER A 59 -10.74 -10.28 -8.57
CA SER A 59 -11.05 -8.97 -7.98
C SER A 59 -12.09 -8.21 -8.79
N ARG A 60 -12.89 -7.42 -8.10
CA ARG A 60 -13.82 -6.47 -8.70
C ARG A 60 -13.16 -5.14 -8.98
N HIS A 61 -13.51 -4.53 -10.12
CA HIS A 61 -12.92 -3.28 -10.56
C HIS A 61 -13.97 -2.16 -10.78
N ASP A 62 -15.14 -2.29 -10.13
CA ASP A 62 -16.33 -1.47 -10.37
C ASP A 62 -16.69 -0.51 -9.23
N ARG A 63 -15.91 -0.46 -8.16
CA ARG A 63 -16.26 0.34 -6.96
C ARG A 63 -15.05 1.03 -6.33
N LEU A 64 -15.35 1.96 -5.46
CA LEU A 64 -14.44 2.57 -4.48
C LEU A 64 -14.87 2.13 -3.08
N PRO A 65 -13.98 2.18 -2.07
CA PRO A 65 -14.36 1.97 -0.68
C PRO A 65 -15.49 2.92 -0.25
N ASP A 66 -16.39 2.45 0.60
CA ASP A 66 -17.36 3.35 1.23
C ASP A 66 -16.69 4.13 2.37
N ASN A 67 -16.22 5.33 2.04
CA ASN A 67 -15.56 6.23 2.98
C ASN A 67 -16.53 7.11 3.76
N SER A 68 -17.85 6.89 3.67
CA SER A 68 -18.83 7.58 4.51
C SER A 68 -18.70 7.15 5.98
N LEU A 69 -19.08 8.01 6.93
CA LEU A 69 -19.08 7.66 8.36
C LEU A 69 -19.96 6.43 8.66
N ALA A 70 -21.02 6.22 7.88
CA ALA A 70 -21.88 5.04 7.99
C ALA A 70 -21.15 3.77 7.49
N GLY A 71 -20.49 3.83 6.34
CA GLY A 71 -19.68 2.73 5.80
C GLY A 71 -18.54 2.35 6.74
N LEU A 72 -17.80 3.33 7.25
CA LEU A 72 -16.75 3.10 8.24
C LEU A 72 -17.29 2.44 9.53
N THR A 73 -18.45 2.90 10.01
CA THR A 73 -19.09 2.28 11.20
C THR A 73 -19.50 0.84 10.92
N ALA A 74 -20.04 0.56 9.74
CA ALA A 74 -20.41 -0.81 9.35
C ALA A 74 -19.18 -1.73 9.29
N TRP A 75 -18.08 -1.26 8.70
CA TRP A 75 -16.82 -2.01 8.67
C TRP A 75 -16.31 -2.31 10.08
N GLN A 76 -16.28 -1.31 10.98
CA GLN A 76 -15.89 -1.50 12.38
C GLN A 76 -16.72 -2.55 13.12
N GLN A 77 -18.01 -2.66 12.80
CA GLN A 77 -18.87 -3.72 13.36
C GLN A 77 -18.48 -5.12 12.85
N HIS A 78 -18.07 -5.24 11.58
CA HIS A 78 -17.53 -6.49 11.06
C HIS A 78 -16.22 -6.87 11.74
N GLU A 79 -15.29 -5.93 11.92
CA GLU A 79 -14.04 -6.16 12.63
C GLU A 79 -14.28 -6.61 14.07
N ASP A 80 -15.23 -5.99 14.78
CA ASP A 80 -15.61 -6.40 16.14
C ASP A 80 -16.15 -7.83 16.18
N ALA A 81 -16.92 -8.25 15.17
CA ALA A 81 -17.44 -9.60 15.06
C ALA A 81 -16.32 -10.63 14.76
N TRP A 82 -15.37 -10.30 13.90
CA TRP A 82 -14.20 -11.16 13.67
C TRP A 82 -13.31 -11.27 14.89
N LEU A 83 -13.07 -10.16 15.58
CA LEU A 83 -12.26 -10.17 16.79
C LEU A 83 -12.90 -11.02 17.89
N ALA A 84 -14.23 -10.95 18.08
CA ALA A 84 -14.95 -11.83 19.01
C ALA A 84 -14.83 -13.32 18.65
N ARG A 85 -14.83 -13.66 17.36
CA ARG A 85 -14.57 -15.02 16.88
C ARG A 85 -13.11 -15.42 17.08
N PHE A 86 -12.17 -14.53 16.76
CA PHE A 86 -10.74 -14.73 16.98
C PHE A 86 -10.43 -15.08 18.43
N GLU A 87 -11.04 -14.40 19.39
CA GLU A 87 -10.86 -14.63 20.84
C GLU A 87 -11.28 -16.05 21.29
N THR A 88 -12.04 -16.78 20.46
CA THR A 88 -12.42 -18.18 20.73
C THR A 88 -11.43 -19.21 20.16
N ILE A 89 -10.45 -18.77 19.35
CA ILE A 89 -9.47 -19.66 18.73
C ILE A 89 -8.27 -19.81 19.66
N GLU A 90 -7.92 -21.05 19.96
CA GLU A 90 -6.73 -21.35 20.75
C GLU A 90 -5.45 -20.97 19.99
N LYS A 91 -4.55 -20.27 20.67
CA LYS A 91 -3.27 -19.88 20.08
C LYS A 91 -2.45 -21.11 19.67
N PRO A 92 -2.01 -21.22 18.41
CA PRO A 92 -1.17 -22.34 17.95
C PRO A 92 0.11 -22.49 18.77
N ALA A 93 0.43 -23.73 19.17
CA ALA A 93 1.56 -24.02 20.06
C ALA A 93 2.92 -24.04 19.34
N GLU A 94 2.92 -24.40 18.03
CA GLU A 94 4.13 -24.51 17.23
C GLU A 94 4.59 -23.14 16.73
N VAL A 95 5.59 -22.57 17.36
CA VAL A 95 6.17 -21.28 17.00
C VAL A 95 6.78 -21.33 15.59
N GLY A 96 6.36 -20.40 14.72
CA GLY A 96 6.82 -20.31 13.34
C GLY A 96 6.05 -21.22 12.38
N SER A 97 5.05 -21.99 12.84
CA SER A 97 4.11 -22.63 11.93
C SER A 97 3.26 -21.59 11.19
N ARG A 98 2.69 -21.97 10.06
CA ARG A 98 1.76 -21.12 9.30
C ARG A 98 0.62 -20.60 10.19
N ASP A 99 -0.04 -21.48 10.93
CA ASP A 99 -1.11 -21.11 11.87
C ASP A 99 -0.64 -20.10 12.91
N TRP A 100 0.57 -20.29 13.45
CA TRP A 100 1.12 -19.38 14.46
C TRP A 100 1.36 -17.97 13.88
N VAL A 101 1.87 -17.89 12.66
CA VAL A 101 2.08 -16.62 11.95
C VAL A 101 0.75 -15.97 11.62
N THR A 102 -0.17 -16.71 11.00
CA THR A 102 -1.53 -16.24 10.66
C THR A 102 -2.27 -15.72 11.90
N TYR A 103 -2.17 -16.47 13.02
CA TYR A 103 -2.75 -16.03 14.29
C TYR A 103 -2.16 -14.70 14.76
N GLY A 104 -0.83 -14.54 14.69
CA GLY A 104 -0.15 -13.30 15.08
C GLY A 104 -0.55 -12.11 14.23
N LEU A 105 -0.55 -12.28 12.92
CA LEU A 105 -0.91 -11.23 11.95
C LEU A 105 -2.37 -10.78 12.10
N LEU A 106 -3.32 -11.72 12.11
CA LEU A 106 -4.74 -11.38 12.22
C LEU A 106 -5.07 -10.75 13.58
N LYS A 107 -4.40 -11.21 14.65
CA LYS A 107 -4.53 -10.60 15.98
C LYS A 107 -4.10 -9.14 15.96
N ASP A 108 -2.90 -8.87 15.43
CA ASP A 108 -2.34 -7.53 15.40
C ASP A 108 -3.20 -6.59 14.56
N GLU A 109 -3.63 -7.03 13.40
CA GLU A 109 -4.49 -6.29 12.48
C GLU A 109 -5.81 -5.88 13.15
N LEU A 110 -6.56 -6.82 13.71
CA LEU A 110 -7.86 -6.56 14.33
C LEU A 110 -7.76 -5.72 15.61
N GLU A 111 -6.75 -5.97 16.44
CA GLU A 111 -6.52 -5.19 17.67
C GLU A 111 -6.02 -3.77 17.36
N ALA A 112 -5.12 -3.61 16.40
CA ALA A 112 -4.60 -2.31 15.98
C ALA A 112 -5.71 -1.46 15.32
N SER A 113 -6.49 -2.04 14.41
CA SER A 113 -7.64 -1.34 13.80
C SER A 113 -8.62 -0.84 14.86
N ARG A 114 -9.00 -1.70 15.81
CA ARG A 114 -9.87 -1.31 16.94
C ARG A 114 -9.28 -0.19 17.80
N ALA A 115 -7.98 -0.28 18.11
CA ALA A 115 -7.29 0.74 18.91
C ALA A 115 -7.22 2.10 18.18
N LEU A 116 -7.00 2.09 16.86
CA LEU A 116 -6.88 3.30 16.05
C LEU A 116 -8.19 4.09 15.90
N ARG A 117 -9.35 3.49 16.20
CA ARG A 117 -10.66 4.19 16.13
C ARG A 117 -10.73 5.42 17.02
N VAL A 118 -9.96 5.46 18.11
CA VAL A 118 -9.85 6.63 18.99
C VAL A 118 -9.30 7.86 18.27
N CYS A 119 -8.49 7.65 17.23
CA CYS A 119 -7.85 8.70 16.44
C CYS A 119 -8.82 9.47 15.53
N ARG A 120 -9.94 8.85 15.15
CA ARG A 120 -10.93 9.43 14.24
C ARG A 120 -10.29 10.02 12.98
N ASN A 121 -9.36 9.24 12.38
CA ASN A 121 -8.56 9.69 11.21
C ASN A 121 -9.42 10.21 10.07
N GLU A 122 -10.58 9.62 9.84
CA GLU A 122 -11.58 10.02 8.84
C GLU A 122 -12.05 11.47 8.98
N LEU A 123 -11.89 12.07 10.16
CA LEU A 123 -12.37 13.42 10.45
C LEU A 123 -11.33 14.52 10.19
N TRP A 124 -10.05 14.17 10.01
CA TRP A 124 -9.00 15.18 9.94
C TRP A 124 -7.83 14.84 9.02
N GLN A 125 -7.76 13.64 8.48
CA GLN A 125 -6.63 13.22 7.65
C GLN A 125 -6.66 13.92 6.29
N ALA A 126 -6.06 15.10 6.23
CA ALA A 126 -5.83 15.86 5.00
C ALA A 126 -4.37 16.28 4.94
N SER A 127 -3.63 15.81 3.91
CA SER A 127 -2.22 16.11 3.74
C SER A 127 -1.76 15.98 2.29
N THR A 128 -0.58 16.49 2.01
CA THR A 128 0.07 16.38 0.70
C THR A 128 0.63 14.98 0.39
N THR A 129 0.60 14.05 1.33
CA THR A 129 1.24 12.75 1.20
C THR A 129 0.34 11.55 1.49
N THR A 130 -0.70 11.71 2.33
CA THR A 130 -1.51 10.57 2.81
C THR A 130 -3.02 10.73 2.54
N SER A 131 -3.44 11.77 1.83
CA SER A 131 -4.84 11.96 1.45
C SER A 131 -5.21 11.16 0.21
N TRP A 132 -6.50 10.92 0.02
CA TRP A 132 -7.06 10.15 -1.08
C TRP A 132 -6.53 10.57 -2.47
N HIS A 133 -6.30 11.87 -2.69
CA HIS A 133 -5.88 12.41 -3.99
C HIS A 133 -4.44 12.05 -4.38
N THR A 134 -3.64 11.56 -3.43
CA THR A 134 -2.25 11.17 -3.71
C THR A 134 -2.12 9.71 -4.14
N TRP A 135 -3.09 8.84 -3.84
CA TRP A 135 -2.97 7.41 -4.15
C TRP A 135 -4.19 6.81 -4.89
N VAL A 136 -5.45 7.21 -4.56
CA VAL A 136 -6.64 6.69 -5.24
C VAL A 136 -6.58 6.88 -6.77
N PRO A 137 -6.12 8.02 -7.32
CA PRO A 137 -6.02 8.19 -8.76
C PRO A 137 -5.13 7.17 -9.47
N PHE A 138 -4.09 6.64 -8.82
CA PHE A 138 -3.21 5.63 -9.43
C PHE A 138 -3.94 4.35 -9.84
N VAL A 139 -5.03 4.01 -9.17
CA VAL A 139 -5.85 2.85 -9.52
C VAL A 139 -6.44 2.97 -10.93
N PHE A 140 -6.74 4.19 -11.40
CA PHE A 140 -7.27 4.41 -12.75
C PHE A 140 -6.22 4.20 -13.84
N ASP A 141 -4.93 4.39 -13.53
CA ASP A 141 -3.84 3.98 -14.43
C ASP A 141 -3.72 2.45 -14.56
N LEU A 142 -4.11 1.73 -13.53
CA LEU A 142 -4.09 0.27 -13.45
C LEU A 142 -5.43 -0.40 -13.80
N GLN A 143 -6.52 0.38 -13.95
CA GLN A 143 -7.87 -0.11 -14.19
C GLN A 143 -7.94 -1.01 -15.43
N PRO A 144 -8.33 -2.29 -15.34
CA PRO A 144 -8.48 -3.18 -16.47
C PRO A 144 -9.59 -2.71 -17.44
N VAL A 145 -9.35 -2.83 -18.77
CA VAL A 145 -10.27 -2.38 -19.82
C VAL A 145 -10.32 -3.30 -21.05
N GLU A 146 -9.70 -4.47 -20.96
CA GLU A 146 -9.47 -5.38 -22.10
C GLU A 146 -10.78 -5.95 -22.66
N THR A 147 -11.76 -6.21 -21.79
CA THR A 147 -13.06 -6.77 -22.19
C THR A 147 -14.19 -5.74 -22.04
N PRO A 148 -15.34 -5.94 -22.73
CA PRO A 148 -16.51 -5.08 -22.53
C PRO A 148 -16.99 -5.03 -21.07
N GLU A 149 -16.91 -6.13 -20.34
CA GLU A 149 -17.28 -6.24 -18.92
C GLU A 149 -16.35 -5.40 -18.04
N LEU A 150 -15.03 -5.47 -18.27
CA LEU A 150 -14.05 -4.67 -17.56
C LEU A 150 -14.21 -3.16 -17.85
N ARG A 151 -14.55 -2.82 -19.12
CA ARG A 151 -14.88 -1.42 -19.46
C ARG A 151 -16.13 -0.94 -18.74
N ALA A 152 -17.17 -1.78 -18.62
CA ALA A 152 -18.36 -1.43 -17.85
C ALA A 152 -18.05 -1.21 -16.35
N GLN A 153 -17.19 -2.05 -15.77
CA GLN A 153 -16.71 -1.88 -14.40
C GLN A 153 -15.92 -0.57 -14.24
N ALA A 154 -15.04 -0.25 -15.19
CA ALA A 154 -14.29 1.00 -15.18
C ALA A 154 -15.20 2.25 -15.18
N LEU A 155 -16.24 2.27 -16.00
CA LEU A 155 -17.22 3.37 -16.01
C LEU A 155 -17.97 3.47 -14.69
N THR A 156 -18.35 2.34 -14.09
CA THR A 156 -19.03 2.31 -12.79
C THR A 156 -18.13 2.89 -11.69
N ARG A 157 -16.85 2.51 -11.65
CA ARG A 157 -15.89 3.05 -10.69
C ARG A 157 -15.63 4.54 -10.89
N LEU A 158 -15.45 4.99 -12.14
CA LEU A 158 -15.27 6.40 -12.46
C LEU A 158 -16.48 7.23 -12.01
N ALA A 159 -17.70 6.75 -12.26
CA ALA A 159 -18.92 7.41 -11.84
C ALA A 159 -19.10 7.49 -10.30
N ALA A 160 -18.40 6.65 -9.54
CA ALA A 160 -18.40 6.70 -8.07
C ALA A 160 -17.46 7.77 -7.47
N VAL A 161 -16.51 8.29 -8.25
CA VAL A 161 -15.49 9.25 -7.77
C VAL A 161 -16.11 10.51 -7.16
N PRO A 162 -17.12 11.15 -7.75
CA PRO A 162 -17.71 12.37 -7.16
C PRO A 162 -18.32 12.12 -5.77
N ALA A 163 -19.03 11.01 -5.58
CA ALA A 163 -19.62 10.66 -4.29
C ALA A 163 -18.54 10.37 -3.23
N TYR A 164 -17.47 9.70 -3.62
CA TYR A 164 -16.32 9.48 -2.76
C TYR A 164 -15.70 10.79 -2.27
N ILE A 165 -15.49 11.75 -3.19
CA ILE A 165 -14.97 13.08 -2.89
C ILE A 165 -15.94 13.87 -1.98
N ASP A 166 -17.22 13.79 -2.23
CA ASP A 166 -18.24 14.49 -1.43
C ASP A 166 -18.30 13.92 0.00
N ASN A 167 -18.09 12.62 0.19
CA ASN A 167 -17.92 12.00 1.51
C ASN A 167 -16.67 12.53 2.25
N GLU A 168 -15.53 12.66 1.55
CA GLU A 168 -14.32 13.25 2.14
C GLU A 168 -14.58 14.67 2.65
N ILE A 169 -15.25 15.50 1.86
CA ILE A 169 -15.65 16.85 2.28
C ILE A 169 -16.57 16.80 3.51
N ALA A 170 -17.55 15.89 3.51
CA ALA A 170 -18.49 15.75 4.63
C ALA A 170 -17.80 15.32 5.92
N ASN A 171 -16.88 14.35 5.83
CA ASN A 171 -16.09 13.87 6.96
C ASN A 171 -15.21 14.97 7.57
N LEU A 172 -14.49 15.71 6.72
CA LEU A 172 -13.66 16.82 7.17
C LEU A 172 -14.47 17.97 7.78
N ARG A 173 -15.67 18.25 7.27
CA ARG A 173 -16.59 19.24 7.86
C ARG A 173 -17.10 18.81 9.23
N GLU A 174 -17.47 17.54 9.37
CA GLU A 174 -17.84 16.97 10.66
C GLU A 174 -16.65 17.06 11.63
N GLY A 175 -15.43 16.77 11.15
CA GLY A 175 -14.20 16.92 11.92
C GLY A 175 -14.05 18.34 12.47
N LEU A 176 -14.15 19.36 11.62
CA LEU A 176 -14.10 20.76 12.06
C LEU A 176 -15.14 21.09 13.12
N THR A 177 -16.37 20.56 12.95
CA THR A 177 -17.47 20.76 13.91
C THR A 177 -17.13 20.14 15.29
N LEU A 178 -16.44 19.00 15.29
CA LEU A 178 -16.01 18.29 16.49
C LEU A 178 -14.65 18.74 17.04
N GLY A 179 -14.00 19.71 16.40
CA GLY A 179 -12.70 20.26 16.82
C GLY A 179 -11.47 19.48 16.28
N TYR A 180 -11.68 18.54 15.34
CA TYR A 180 -10.58 17.85 14.67
C TYR A 180 -10.10 18.63 13.45
N SER A 181 -8.81 18.72 13.25
CA SER A 181 -8.23 19.26 12.01
C SER A 181 -6.81 18.73 11.78
N ALA A 182 -6.37 18.74 10.52
CA ALA A 182 -4.97 18.52 10.16
C ALA A 182 -4.12 19.73 10.52
N PRO A 183 -2.79 19.58 10.70
CA PRO A 183 -1.87 20.71 10.77
C PRO A 183 -1.94 21.55 9.50
N ARG A 184 -2.00 22.86 9.63
CA ARG A 184 -2.06 23.78 8.48
C ARG A 184 -0.98 23.51 7.44
N VAL A 185 0.25 23.31 7.88
CA VAL A 185 1.43 23.11 7.02
C VAL A 185 1.30 21.86 6.14
N THR A 186 0.56 20.83 6.56
CA THR A 186 0.35 19.61 5.76
C THR A 186 -0.75 19.77 4.71
N VAL A 187 -1.58 20.81 4.80
CA VAL A 187 -2.78 21.00 3.97
C VAL A 187 -2.62 22.12 2.93
N GLU A 188 -1.71 23.07 3.16
CA GLU A 188 -1.58 24.28 2.34
C GLU A 188 -1.39 24.01 0.84
N ALA A 189 -0.69 22.93 0.45
CA ALA A 189 -0.47 22.60 -0.95
C ALA A 189 -1.53 21.65 -1.54
N VAL A 190 -2.43 21.07 -0.73
CA VAL A 190 -3.47 20.13 -1.18
C VAL A 190 -4.36 20.69 -2.30
N PRO A 191 -4.87 21.95 -2.24
CA PRO A 191 -5.69 22.48 -3.33
C PRO A 191 -4.97 22.50 -4.67
N ARG A 192 -3.67 22.81 -4.68
CA ARG A 192 -2.86 22.80 -5.91
C ARG A 192 -2.70 21.38 -6.45
N GLN A 193 -2.40 20.40 -5.59
CA GLN A 193 -2.27 19.00 -5.99
C GLN A 193 -3.58 18.47 -6.58
N VAL A 194 -4.71 18.73 -5.93
CA VAL A 194 -6.03 18.31 -6.44
C VAL A 194 -6.34 18.95 -7.79
N ARG A 195 -6.07 20.26 -7.95
CA ARG A 195 -6.28 20.92 -9.23
C ARG A 195 -5.35 20.43 -10.35
N SER A 196 -4.16 19.88 -10.03
CA SER A 196 -3.29 19.29 -11.06
C SER A 196 -3.87 18.00 -11.65
N LEU A 197 -4.83 17.34 -10.98
CA LEU A 197 -5.61 16.26 -11.56
C LEU A 197 -6.56 16.73 -12.69
N ILE A 198 -6.80 18.04 -12.81
CA ILE A 198 -7.63 18.64 -13.85
C ILE A 198 -6.73 19.01 -15.04
N ALA A 199 -6.36 18.01 -15.82
CA ALA A 199 -5.44 18.13 -16.94
C ALA A 199 -5.95 17.40 -18.19
N ARG A 200 -5.41 17.72 -19.37
CA ARG A 200 -5.77 17.01 -20.63
C ARG A 200 -5.31 15.55 -20.65
N ASP A 201 -4.27 15.24 -19.91
CA ASP A 201 -3.69 13.93 -19.71
C ASP A 201 -3.93 13.41 -18.29
N SER A 202 -5.04 13.83 -17.69
CA SER A 202 -5.42 13.37 -16.35
C SER A 202 -5.42 11.86 -16.24
N ILE A 203 -4.92 11.33 -15.11
CA ILE A 203 -4.90 9.92 -14.81
C ILE A 203 -6.30 9.28 -14.83
N PHE A 204 -7.37 10.04 -14.55
CA PHE A 204 -8.74 9.56 -14.68
C PHE A 204 -9.16 9.27 -16.12
N LEU A 205 -8.46 9.82 -17.11
CA LEU A 205 -8.65 9.51 -18.54
C LEU A 205 -7.90 8.25 -18.99
N GLY A 206 -6.97 7.74 -18.16
CA GLY A 206 -6.13 6.59 -18.44
C GLY A 206 -6.88 5.36 -18.95
N PRO A 207 -8.02 4.94 -18.34
CA PRO A 207 -8.82 3.83 -18.87
C PRO A 207 -9.22 4.01 -20.33
N GLY A 208 -9.67 5.20 -20.72
CA GLY A 208 -10.03 5.52 -22.09
C GLY A 208 -8.84 5.50 -23.06
N GLN A 209 -7.64 5.86 -22.61
CA GLN A 209 -6.44 5.93 -23.43
C GLN A 209 -5.88 4.54 -23.80
N ARG A 210 -6.19 3.50 -23.00
CA ARG A 210 -5.69 2.12 -23.18
C ARG A 210 -6.55 1.21 -24.07
N THR A 211 -7.53 1.76 -24.79
CA THR A 211 -8.39 0.98 -25.71
C THR A 211 -8.70 1.78 -26.97
N ASP A 212 -9.04 1.11 -28.07
CA ASP A 212 -9.53 1.72 -29.30
C ASP A 212 -11.05 1.87 -29.37
N ASP A 213 -11.78 1.49 -28.30
CA ASP A 213 -13.24 1.62 -28.22
C ASP A 213 -13.65 3.10 -28.10
N ALA A 214 -14.08 3.69 -29.21
CA ALA A 214 -14.45 5.11 -29.27
C ALA A 214 -15.64 5.48 -28.39
N ALA A 215 -16.60 4.56 -28.21
CA ALA A 215 -17.77 4.81 -27.37
C ALA A 215 -17.38 4.82 -25.89
N PHE A 216 -16.52 3.89 -25.47
CA PHE A 216 -15.97 3.86 -24.12
C PHE A 216 -15.13 5.12 -23.82
N LYS A 217 -14.24 5.53 -24.75
CA LYS A 217 -13.46 6.77 -24.61
C LYS A 217 -14.37 7.97 -24.38
N ALA A 218 -15.39 8.14 -25.20
CA ALA A 218 -16.34 9.25 -25.07
C ALA A 218 -17.06 9.21 -23.73
N SER A 219 -17.42 8.03 -23.21
CA SER A 219 -18.04 7.89 -21.88
C SER A 219 -17.09 8.26 -20.75
N VAL A 220 -15.81 7.84 -20.82
CA VAL A 220 -14.78 8.22 -19.84
C VAL A 220 -14.58 9.76 -19.84
N GLU A 221 -14.46 10.37 -21.03
CA GLU A 221 -14.32 11.83 -21.17
C GLU A 221 -15.53 12.59 -20.61
N ALA A 222 -16.74 12.09 -20.86
CA ALA A 222 -17.97 12.70 -20.34
C ALA A 222 -18.00 12.66 -18.80
N ILE A 223 -17.81 11.48 -18.18
CA ILE A 223 -17.77 11.33 -16.72
C ILE A 223 -16.66 12.21 -16.11
N TYR A 224 -15.48 12.22 -16.72
CA TYR A 224 -14.39 13.07 -16.24
C TYR A 224 -14.77 14.55 -16.26
N THR A 225 -15.27 15.04 -17.41
CA THR A 225 -15.53 16.46 -17.60
C THR A 225 -16.76 16.95 -16.85
N GLU A 226 -17.83 16.15 -16.86
CA GLU A 226 -19.13 16.56 -16.33
C GLU A 226 -19.29 16.29 -14.84
N ASP A 227 -18.60 15.26 -14.30
CA ASP A 227 -18.80 14.81 -12.93
C ASP A 227 -17.52 14.93 -12.07
N ILE A 228 -16.36 14.40 -12.55
CA ILE A 228 -15.13 14.36 -11.74
C ILE A 228 -14.49 15.74 -11.60
N VAL A 229 -14.34 16.49 -12.69
CA VAL A 229 -13.74 17.84 -12.64
C VAL A 229 -14.53 18.78 -11.70
N PRO A 230 -15.87 18.86 -11.72
CA PRO A 230 -16.60 19.63 -10.72
C PRO A 230 -16.37 19.14 -9.28
N ALA A 231 -16.26 17.83 -9.03
CA ALA A 231 -16.00 17.30 -7.70
C ALA A 231 -14.59 17.66 -7.20
N LEU A 232 -13.56 17.55 -8.04
CA LEU A 232 -12.19 17.98 -7.72
C LEU A 232 -12.15 19.47 -7.35
N ASN A 233 -12.85 20.33 -8.12
CA ASN A 233 -12.93 21.74 -7.79
C ASN A 233 -13.64 21.98 -6.46
N ARG A 234 -14.76 21.30 -6.18
CA ARG A 234 -15.45 21.42 -4.87
C ARG A 234 -14.56 21.05 -3.70
N TYR A 235 -13.75 19.99 -3.83
CA TYR A 235 -12.81 19.60 -2.77
C TYR A 235 -11.70 20.63 -2.60
N ALA A 236 -11.06 21.06 -3.70
CA ALA A 236 -10.02 22.07 -3.66
C ALA A 236 -10.51 23.39 -3.06
N ASP A 237 -11.70 23.85 -3.49
CA ASP A 237 -12.33 25.08 -2.99
C ASP A 237 -12.70 24.96 -1.50
N PHE A 238 -13.21 23.79 -1.07
CA PHE A 238 -13.50 23.54 0.34
C PHE A 238 -12.22 23.61 1.19
N ILE A 239 -11.14 22.95 0.76
CA ILE A 239 -9.87 23.00 1.50
C ILE A 239 -9.35 24.44 1.57
N GLU A 240 -9.34 25.16 0.45
CA GLU A 240 -8.77 26.50 0.34
C GLU A 240 -9.57 27.56 1.11
N ASN A 241 -10.90 27.54 1.00
CA ASN A 241 -11.76 28.61 1.50
C ASN A 241 -12.33 28.34 2.90
N ASP A 242 -12.60 27.06 3.24
CA ASP A 242 -13.29 26.70 4.48
C ASP A 242 -12.33 26.04 5.49
N TYR A 243 -11.55 25.03 5.05
CA TYR A 243 -10.77 24.18 5.94
C TYR A 243 -9.49 24.85 6.45
N LEU A 244 -8.70 25.46 5.55
CA LEU A 244 -7.41 26.07 5.91
C LEU A 244 -7.52 27.15 6.99
N ALA A 245 -8.62 27.90 7.02
CA ALA A 245 -8.84 28.91 8.06
C ALA A 245 -8.95 28.30 9.47
N GLN A 246 -9.38 27.05 9.56
CA GLN A 246 -9.64 26.31 10.79
C GLN A 246 -8.59 25.20 11.06
N ALA A 247 -7.68 24.98 10.12
CA ALA A 247 -6.57 24.02 10.29
C ALA A 247 -5.66 24.43 11.44
N ARG A 248 -5.31 23.47 12.32
CA ARG A 248 -4.52 23.75 13.51
C ARG A 248 -3.10 24.21 13.16
N ALA A 249 -2.54 25.09 13.98
CA ALA A 249 -1.15 25.52 13.88
C ALA A 249 -0.17 24.49 14.51
N ALA A 250 -0.63 23.78 15.52
CA ALA A 250 0.15 22.74 16.21
C ALA A 250 0.32 21.49 15.30
N LEU A 251 1.50 20.84 15.42
CA LEU A 251 1.86 19.70 14.59
C LEU A 251 1.43 18.37 15.20
N ALA A 252 1.46 18.26 16.53
CA ALA A 252 1.25 17.02 17.25
C ALA A 252 -0.20 16.54 17.13
N VAL A 253 -0.38 15.21 17.01
CA VAL A 253 -1.70 14.59 17.02
C VAL A 253 -2.41 14.78 18.37
N SER A 254 -1.66 14.93 19.46
CA SER A 254 -2.17 15.22 20.80
C SER A 254 -3.01 16.50 20.89
N ASP A 255 -2.88 17.40 19.90
CA ASP A 255 -3.68 18.63 19.85
C ASP A 255 -5.09 18.42 19.25
N ASN A 256 -5.38 17.24 18.71
CA ASN A 256 -6.75 16.85 18.33
C ASN A 256 -7.51 16.31 19.55
N PRO A 257 -8.85 16.37 19.56
CA PRO A 257 -9.64 15.66 20.55
C PRO A 257 -9.22 14.17 20.62
N ASN A 258 -9.08 13.63 21.85
CA ASN A 258 -8.54 12.29 22.11
C ASN A 258 -7.10 12.04 21.59
N GLY A 259 -6.37 13.06 21.17
CA GLY A 259 -5.05 12.91 20.57
C GLY A 259 -4.01 12.28 21.51
N GLU A 260 -4.10 12.52 22.83
CA GLU A 260 -3.25 11.85 23.83
C GLU A 260 -3.48 10.32 23.87
N ALA A 261 -4.71 9.86 23.65
CA ALA A 261 -5.02 8.42 23.54
C ALA A 261 -4.71 7.88 22.14
N CYS A 262 -4.80 8.73 21.10
CA CYS A 262 -4.49 8.34 19.74
C CYS A 262 -2.99 8.04 19.55
N TYR A 263 -2.09 8.82 20.12
CA TYR A 263 -0.66 8.64 19.90
C TYR A 263 -0.12 7.26 20.36
N PRO A 264 -0.45 6.73 21.54
CA PRO A 264 -0.10 5.36 21.92
C PRO A 264 -0.72 4.29 20.99
N ALA A 265 -1.94 4.51 20.50
CA ALA A 265 -2.58 3.58 19.55
C ALA A 265 -1.82 3.57 18.20
N LEU A 266 -1.36 4.71 17.71
CA LEU A 266 -0.49 4.80 16.53
C LEU A 266 0.85 4.10 16.78
N ILE A 267 1.50 4.31 17.94
CA ILE A 267 2.73 3.60 18.28
C ILE A 267 2.52 2.10 18.23
N GLN A 268 1.47 1.59 18.87
CA GLN A 268 1.18 0.16 18.88
C GLN A 268 0.93 -0.39 17.47
N SER A 269 0.20 0.33 16.63
CA SER A 269 -0.07 -0.07 15.25
C SER A 269 1.22 -0.18 14.40
N PHE A 270 2.16 0.76 14.54
CA PHE A 270 3.41 0.75 13.78
C PHE A 270 4.48 -0.18 14.35
N VAL A 271 4.54 -0.31 15.68
CA VAL A 271 5.59 -1.08 16.38
C VAL A 271 5.14 -2.50 16.71
N THR A 272 3.83 -2.80 16.58
CA THR A 272 3.18 -4.07 17.01
C THR A 272 3.35 -4.38 18.50
N LYS A 273 3.72 -3.38 19.30
CA LYS A 273 3.94 -3.47 20.75
C LYS A 273 3.52 -2.18 21.44
N ALA A 274 2.99 -2.33 22.65
CA ALA A 274 2.74 -1.18 23.52
C ALA A 274 4.06 -0.70 24.14
N VAL A 275 4.76 0.23 23.46
CA VAL A 275 5.99 0.85 23.93
C VAL A 275 5.72 2.30 24.31
N PRO A 276 6.18 2.78 25.48
CA PRO A 276 6.05 4.18 25.86
C PRO A 276 6.76 5.12 24.85
N ALA A 277 6.13 6.25 24.54
CA ALA A 277 6.69 7.23 23.60
C ALA A 277 8.08 7.73 24.01
N ASP A 278 8.29 7.93 25.31
CA ASP A 278 9.57 8.39 25.87
C ASP A 278 10.70 7.36 25.65
N GLU A 279 10.39 6.07 25.68
CA GLU A 279 11.35 5.01 25.39
C GLU A 279 11.77 5.05 23.93
N ILE A 280 10.81 5.19 23.00
CA ILE A 280 11.10 5.32 21.57
C ILE A 280 11.92 6.58 21.30
N HIS A 281 11.58 7.70 21.95
CA HIS A 281 12.34 8.94 21.83
C HIS A 281 13.78 8.79 22.34
N ALA A 282 13.99 8.12 23.48
CA ALA A 282 15.32 7.85 24.01
C ALA A 282 16.17 7.00 23.07
N VAL A 283 15.58 5.93 22.50
CA VAL A 283 16.23 5.12 21.44
C VAL A 283 16.60 5.98 20.24
N GLY A 284 15.71 6.87 19.81
CA GLY A 284 15.97 7.80 18.71
C GLY A 284 17.19 8.69 18.97
N LEU A 285 17.29 9.28 20.16
CA LEU A 285 18.44 10.11 20.57
C LEU A 285 19.76 9.33 20.59
N GLU A 286 19.73 8.09 21.10
CA GLU A 286 20.90 7.20 21.11
C GLU A 286 21.36 6.88 19.68
N GLN A 287 20.42 6.53 18.79
CA GLN A 287 20.74 6.22 17.39
C GLN A 287 21.28 7.44 16.63
N VAL A 288 20.73 8.63 16.86
CA VAL A 288 21.27 9.88 16.27
C VAL A 288 22.71 10.12 16.72
N ALA A 289 23.02 9.94 18.00
CA ALA A 289 24.39 10.10 18.51
C ALA A 289 25.35 9.10 17.85
N LYS A 290 24.96 7.81 17.78
CA LYS A 290 25.74 6.75 17.14
C LYS A 290 25.98 7.01 15.65
N ILE A 291 24.94 7.37 14.90
CA ILE A 291 25.03 7.67 13.47
C ILE A 291 25.96 8.87 13.22
N ARG A 292 25.89 9.91 14.06
CA ARG A 292 26.81 11.05 13.95
C ARG A 292 28.27 10.67 14.17
N GLU A 293 28.55 9.74 15.10
CA GLU A 293 29.90 9.18 15.30
C GLU A 293 30.36 8.37 14.08
N GLU A 294 29.51 7.52 13.50
CA GLU A 294 29.82 6.76 12.28
C GLU A 294 30.10 7.68 11.07
N ILE A 295 29.34 8.78 10.95
CA ILE A 295 29.60 9.81 9.93
C ILE A 295 30.96 10.46 10.18
N GLN A 296 31.31 10.81 11.44
CA GLN A 296 32.59 11.41 11.78
C GLN A 296 33.76 10.50 11.39
N VAL A 297 33.67 9.20 11.70
CA VAL A 297 34.70 8.21 11.30
C VAL A 297 34.87 8.19 9.78
N THR A 298 33.77 8.13 9.04
CA THR A 298 33.79 8.14 7.58
C THR A 298 34.41 9.43 7.02
N MET A 299 34.10 10.56 7.63
CA MET A 299 34.67 11.87 7.23
C MET A 299 36.17 11.92 7.50
N ASP A 300 36.63 11.43 8.64
CA ASP A 300 38.07 11.43 8.99
C ASP A 300 38.88 10.54 8.05
N GLU A 301 38.30 9.38 7.66
CA GLU A 301 38.96 8.42 6.77
C GLU A 301 38.98 8.86 5.29
N HIS A 302 37.92 9.50 4.80
CA HIS A 302 37.71 9.69 3.36
C HIS A 302 37.59 11.12 2.90
N PHE A 303 37.30 12.08 3.81
CA PHE A 303 37.00 13.47 3.46
C PHE A 303 37.83 14.51 4.20
N GLY A 304 38.83 14.09 4.96
CA GLY A 304 39.75 14.98 5.68
C GLY A 304 39.22 15.55 6.98
N GLY A 305 38.13 14.96 7.52
CA GLY A 305 37.54 15.33 8.81
C GLY A 305 36.71 16.61 8.78
N GLY A 306 36.45 17.17 9.96
CA GLY A 306 35.74 18.44 10.13
C GLY A 306 34.45 18.33 10.95
N ASP A 307 33.58 19.34 10.88
CA ASP A 307 32.27 19.32 11.55
C ASP A 307 31.23 18.56 10.73
N VAL A 308 30.53 17.61 11.37
CA VAL A 308 29.52 16.74 10.72
C VAL A 308 28.37 17.58 10.14
N SER A 309 27.90 18.60 10.84
CA SER A 309 26.76 19.40 10.36
C SER A 309 27.13 20.22 9.12
N GLU A 310 28.35 20.75 9.09
CA GLU A 310 28.88 21.47 7.92
C GLU A 310 29.11 20.52 6.73
N PHE A 311 29.60 19.32 6.99
CA PHE A 311 29.76 18.29 5.96
C PHE A 311 28.42 17.91 5.34
N LEU A 312 27.40 17.61 6.16
CA LEU A 312 26.05 17.24 5.68
C LEU A 312 25.42 18.38 4.87
N ARG A 313 25.58 19.64 5.32
CA ARG A 313 25.14 20.81 4.55
C ARG A 313 25.83 20.86 3.18
N ARG A 314 27.15 20.68 3.14
CA ARG A 314 27.92 20.65 1.89
C ARG A 314 27.45 19.53 0.94
N VAL A 315 27.21 18.34 1.43
CA VAL A 315 26.72 17.22 0.62
C VAL A 315 25.36 17.53 -0.02
N ASN A 316 24.54 18.34 0.62
CA ASN A 316 23.23 18.73 0.12
C ASN A 316 23.25 19.98 -0.80
N GLU A 317 24.30 20.80 -0.79
CA GLU A 317 24.33 22.08 -1.49
C GLU A 317 25.42 22.15 -2.57
N ASP A 318 26.50 21.37 -2.46
CA ASP A 318 27.63 21.41 -3.41
C ASP A 318 27.25 20.72 -4.73
N PRO A 319 27.39 21.38 -5.90
CA PRO A 319 27.11 20.80 -7.20
C PRO A 319 27.84 19.47 -7.47
N ALA A 320 28.97 19.19 -6.82
CA ALA A 320 29.66 17.89 -6.93
C ALA A 320 28.81 16.72 -6.41
N PHE A 321 27.95 16.97 -5.40
CA PHE A 321 27.11 15.98 -4.73
C PHE A 321 25.62 16.08 -5.09
N THR A 322 25.22 17.09 -5.87
CA THR A 322 23.84 17.31 -6.31
C THR A 322 23.69 17.08 -7.81
N PHE A 323 22.58 17.43 -8.40
CA PHE A 323 22.28 17.19 -9.81
C PHE A 323 22.15 18.51 -10.58
N GLU A 324 22.53 18.49 -11.86
CA GLU A 324 22.47 19.65 -12.75
C GLU A 324 21.12 19.81 -13.47
N SER A 325 20.33 18.72 -13.56
CA SER A 325 19.04 18.71 -14.26
C SER A 325 18.15 17.55 -13.78
N GLU A 326 16.84 17.64 -14.09
CA GLU A 326 15.87 16.56 -13.86
C GLU A 326 16.26 15.28 -14.61
N ASP A 327 16.74 15.40 -15.85
CA ASP A 327 17.25 14.26 -16.63
C ASP A 327 18.45 13.59 -15.94
N ALA A 328 19.33 14.38 -15.29
CA ALA A 328 20.46 13.83 -14.55
C ALA A 328 20.01 13.03 -13.32
N VAL A 329 18.96 13.45 -12.61
CA VAL A 329 18.36 12.69 -11.50
C VAL A 329 17.83 11.35 -12.02
N LEU A 330 17.03 11.37 -13.09
CA LEU A 330 16.42 10.18 -13.68
C LEU A 330 17.48 9.20 -14.18
N LYS A 331 18.48 9.72 -14.93
CA LYS A 331 19.57 8.89 -15.44
C LYS A 331 20.38 8.24 -14.32
N TYR A 332 20.76 9.01 -13.31
CA TYR A 332 21.52 8.50 -12.17
C TYR A 332 20.77 7.37 -11.44
N SER A 333 19.48 7.56 -11.22
CA SER A 333 18.64 6.56 -10.58
C SER A 333 18.47 5.30 -11.44
N THR A 334 18.33 5.44 -12.76
CA THR A 334 18.25 4.30 -13.67
C THR A 334 19.58 3.52 -13.71
N ASP A 335 20.70 4.20 -13.84
CA ASP A 335 22.03 3.57 -13.86
C ASP A 335 22.31 2.83 -12.53
N ALA A 336 21.93 3.43 -11.40
CA ALA A 336 22.09 2.81 -10.07
C ALA A 336 21.20 1.59 -9.89
N LEU A 337 19.95 1.62 -10.39
CA LEU A 337 19.06 0.46 -10.37
C LEU A 337 19.63 -0.69 -11.19
N ASP A 338 20.16 -0.42 -12.41
CA ASP A 338 20.76 -1.45 -13.24
C ASP A 338 21.98 -2.08 -12.58
N ALA A 339 22.80 -1.28 -11.89
CA ALA A 339 23.93 -1.76 -11.11
C ALA A 339 23.48 -2.64 -9.93
N ALA A 340 22.41 -2.23 -9.23
CA ALA A 340 21.83 -3.01 -8.15
C ALA A 340 21.31 -4.36 -8.65
N LYS A 341 20.50 -4.38 -9.73
CA LYS A 341 20.01 -5.62 -10.37
C LYS A 341 21.16 -6.58 -10.72
N ALA A 342 22.24 -6.09 -11.30
CA ALA A 342 23.41 -6.89 -11.65
C ALA A 342 24.14 -7.47 -10.42
N ALA A 343 24.04 -6.82 -9.27
CA ALA A 343 24.68 -7.26 -8.03
C ALA A 343 23.86 -8.33 -7.27
N MET A 344 22.53 -8.34 -7.41
CA MET A 344 21.61 -9.18 -6.64
C MET A 344 21.93 -10.68 -6.66
N PRO A 345 22.24 -11.32 -7.81
CA PRO A 345 22.49 -12.76 -7.86
C PRO A 345 23.70 -13.22 -7.00
N ARG A 346 24.57 -12.29 -6.59
CA ARG A 346 25.73 -12.59 -5.72
C ARG A 346 25.37 -12.65 -4.24
N ALA A 347 24.24 -12.03 -3.85
CA ALA A 347 23.84 -11.86 -2.47
C ALA A 347 22.58 -12.66 -2.11
N PHE A 348 21.69 -12.91 -3.08
CA PHE A 348 20.39 -13.52 -2.86
C PHE A 348 20.19 -14.74 -3.75
N GLY A 349 19.74 -15.85 -3.14
CA GLY A 349 19.46 -17.11 -3.85
C GLY A 349 18.10 -17.13 -4.56
N THR A 350 17.17 -16.27 -4.15
CA THR A 350 15.86 -16.10 -4.79
C THR A 350 15.70 -14.65 -5.21
N LEU A 351 15.26 -14.44 -6.43
CA LEU A 351 14.98 -13.12 -6.99
C LEU A 351 13.57 -13.10 -7.56
N PRO A 352 12.86 -11.96 -7.53
CA PRO A 352 11.53 -11.84 -8.11
C PRO A 352 11.56 -11.99 -9.63
N LYS A 353 10.47 -12.47 -10.21
CA LYS A 353 10.23 -12.52 -11.67
C LYS A 353 9.88 -11.15 -12.21
N ALA A 354 9.08 -10.40 -11.44
CA ALA A 354 8.69 -9.05 -11.81
C ALA A 354 9.91 -8.14 -11.87
N ASP A 355 9.99 -7.29 -12.89
CA ASP A 355 10.98 -6.23 -13.00
C ASP A 355 10.55 -5.00 -12.19
N VAL A 356 11.44 -4.02 -12.05
CA VAL A 356 11.16 -2.70 -11.48
C VAL A 356 11.73 -1.60 -12.37
N LEU A 357 10.98 -0.51 -12.52
CA LEU A 357 11.31 0.65 -13.35
C LEU A 357 11.42 1.91 -12.50
N VAL A 358 12.25 2.86 -12.93
CA VAL A 358 12.30 4.22 -12.36
C VAL A 358 11.43 5.13 -13.21
N LYS A 359 10.55 5.91 -12.58
CA LYS A 359 9.74 6.94 -13.25
C LYS A 359 9.68 8.23 -12.42
N PRO A 360 9.58 9.41 -13.05
CA PRO A 360 9.27 10.63 -12.31
C PRO A 360 7.85 10.56 -11.74
N TYR A 361 7.64 11.18 -10.58
CA TYR A 361 6.30 11.36 -10.03
C TYR A 361 5.41 12.17 -10.96
N PRO A 362 4.13 11.79 -11.09
CA PRO A 362 3.12 12.71 -11.62
C PRO A 362 2.92 13.89 -10.66
N GLU A 363 2.56 15.06 -11.21
CA GLU A 363 2.51 16.32 -10.45
C GLU A 363 1.57 16.25 -9.23
N PHE A 364 0.45 15.53 -9.34
CA PHE A 364 -0.53 15.40 -8.24
C PHE A 364 0.01 14.61 -7.02
N ALA A 365 0.97 13.72 -7.24
CA ALA A 365 1.59 12.89 -6.20
C ALA A 365 3.02 13.31 -5.86
N ALA A 366 3.52 14.41 -6.46
CA ALA A 366 4.89 14.85 -6.23
C ALA A 366 5.12 15.15 -4.74
N SER A 367 5.91 14.34 -4.10
CA SER A 367 6.34 14.46 -2.71
C SER A 367 7.86 14.25 -2.60
N GLY A 368 8.39 14.40 -1.44
CA GLY A 368 9.77 14.34 -1.00
C GLY A 368 10.82 13.62 -1.83
N SER A 369 11.11 12.35 -1.54
CA SER A 369 12.28 11.63 -2.07
C SER A 369 11.95 10.61 -3.15
N GLY A 370 11.09 9.66 -2.86
CA GLY A 370 10.71 8.57 -3.74
C GLY A 370 9.79 7.59 -3.06
N GLU A 371 9.10 6.73 -3.85
CA GLU A 371 8.12 5.76 -3.37
C GLU A 371 8.05 4.56 -4.32
N TYR A 372 7.98 3.36 -3.76
CA TYR A 372 7.81 2.14 -4.53
C TYR A 372 6.34 1.77 -4.67
N HIS A 373 5.91 1.52 -5.91
CA HIS A 373 4.62 0.92 -6.23
C HIS A 373 4.81 -0.53 -6.68
N SER A 374 4.06 -1.44 -6.08
CA SER A 374 4.23 -2.88 -6.25
C SER A 374 3.98 -3.36 -7.68
N SER A 375 4.64 -4.45 -8.04
CA SER A 375 4.33 -5.26 -9.23
C SER A 375 2.96 -5.92 -9.12
N SER A 376 2.48 -6.52 -10.23
CA SER A 376 1.30 -7.41 -10.17
C SER A 376 1.64 -8.75 -9.53
N GLU A 377 0.62 -9.44 -8.98
CA GLU A 377 0.74 -10.76 -8.38
C GLU A 377 1.30 -11.80 -9.37
N ASP A 378 0.87 -11.75 -10.63
CA ASP A 378 1.37 -12.63 -11.70
C ASP A 378 2.77 -12.27 -12.24
N GLY A 379 3.35 -11.18 -11.76
CA GLY A 379 4.66 -10.68 -12.16
C GLY A 379 4.74 -10.07 -13.57
N THR A 380 3.61 -9.95 -14.28
CA THR A 380 3.60 -9.41 -15.67
C THR A 380 3.72 -7.89 -15.73
N ARG A 381 3.19 -7.18 -14.73
CA ARG A 381 3.37 -5.74 -14.57
C ARG A 381 4.54 -5.46 -13.64
N PRO A 382 5.56 -4.67 -14.07
CA PRO A 382 6.70 -4.35 -13.23
C PRO A 382 6.30 -3.47 -12.04
N GLY A 383 7.08 -3.52 -10.96
CA GLY A 383 7.05 -2.50 -9.94
C GLY A 383 7.55 -1.17 -10.47
N ILE A 384 7.19 -0.07 -9.83
CA ILE A 384 7.62 1.26 -10.23
C ILE A 384 8.20 1.98 -9.00
N PHE A 385 9.43 2.44 -9.14
CA PHE A 385 10.02 3.40 -8.22
C PHE A 385 9.78 4.80 -8.77
N TYR A 386 8.82 5.51 -8.17
CA TYR A 386 8.59 6.91 -8.48
C TYR A 386 9.59 7.80 -7.76
N ILE A 387 10.20 8.75 -8.48
CA ILE A 387 11.18 9.69 -7.93
C ILE A 387 10.76 11.13 -8.17
N ALA A 388 11.06 11.98 -7.22
CA ALA A 388 10.92 13.40 -7.42
C ALA A 388 12.15 13.93 -8.16
N VAL A 389 11.94 14.48 -9.35
CA VAL A 389 13.02 15.03 -10.20
C VAL A 389 13.13 16.55 -10.14
N THR A 390 12.08 17.22 -9.62
CA THR A 390 12.05 18.68 -9.44
C THR A 390 13.09 19.14 -8.43
N ASP A 391 13.60 20.35 -8.58
CA ASP A 391 14.66 20.93 -7.76
C ASP A 391 15.94 20.07 -7.71
N PRO A 392 16.57 19.75 -8.86
CA PRO A 392 17.71 18.86 -8.91
C PRO A 392 18.92 19.35 -8.10
N ALA A 393 19.12 20.66 -7.98
CA ALA A 393 20.19 21.26 -7.20
C ALA A 393 20.01 21.10 -5.68
N GLY A 394 18.77 20.91 -5.21
CA GLY A 394 18.46 20.63 -3.80
C GLY A 394 18.47 19.12 -3.46
N ARG A 395 18.83 18.23 -4.40
CA ARG A 395 18.84 16.78 -4.21
C ARG A 395 20.26 16.23 -4.13
N SER A 396 20.59 15.54 -3.03
CA SER A 396 21.90 14.91 -2.91
C SER A 396 21.91 13.50 -3.55
N LYS A 397 23.00 13.20 -4.26
CA LYS A 397 23.25 11.89 -4.87
C LYS A 397 23.25 10.75 -3.85
N SER A 398 23.78 11.01 -2.65
CA SER A 398 23.82 10.01 -1.57
C SER A 398 22.42 9.65 -1.08
N ASN A 399 21.55 10.63 -0.85
CA ASN A 399 20.18 10.38 -0.42
C ASN A 399 19.39 9.68 -1.54
N GLN A 400 19.56 10.13 -2.79
CA GLN A 400 18.92 9.50 -3.95
C GLN A 400 19.30 8.02 -4.08
N LEU A 401 20.58 7.68 -3.86
CA LEU A 401 21.07 6.30 -3.91
C LEU A 401 20.54 5.46 -2.76
N ALA A 402 20.53 5.99 -1.54
CA ALA A 402 20.01 5.30 -0.37
C ALA A 402 18.51 5.00 -0.52
N THR A 403 17.72 6.00 -0.97
CA THR A 403 16.29 5.82 -1.24
C THR A 403 16.05 4.78 -2.34
N LEU A 404 16.82 4.80 -3.44
CA LEU A 404 16.72 3.83 -4.51
C LEU A 404 16.89 2.40 -3.99
N HIS A 405 17.91 2.14 -3.16
CA HIS A 405 18.13 0.82 -2.60
C HIS A 405 17.04 0.41 -1.61
N HIS A 406 16.49 1.37 -0.85
CA HIS A 406 15.35 1.16 0.03
C HIS A 406 14.10 0.77 -0.73
N GLU A 407 13.81 1.46 -1.83
CA GLU A 407 12.58 1.27 -2.61
C GLU A 407 12.67 0.10 -3.60
N THR A 408 13.88 -0.25 -4.07
CA THR A 408 14.03 -1.26 -5.12
C THR A 408 14.80 -2.50 -4.64
N TYR A 409 16.10 -2.57 -4.89
CA TYR A 409 16.98 -3.67 -4.54
C TYR A 409 18.08 -3.20 -3.57
N PRO A 410 18.24 -3.86 -2.39
CA PRO A 410 17.52 -5.04 -1.90
C PRO A 410 16.27 -4.74 -1.05
N GLY A 411 15.59 -3.62 -1.25
CA GLY A 411 14.50 -3.11 -0.41
C GLY A 411 13.11 -3.63 -0.78
N HIS A 412 12.13 -2.69 -0.83
CA HIS A 412 10.71 -2.98 -1.00
C HIS A 412 10.37 -3.85 -2.21
N HIS A 413 10.99 -3.60 -3.38
CA HIS A 413 10.71 -4.43 -4.56
C HIS A 413 11.13 -5.89 -4.36
N LEU A 414 12.32 -6.14 -3.82
CA LEU A 414 12.78 -7.51 -3.57
C LEU A 414 11.82 -8.24 -2.64
N GLN A 415 11.45 -7.62 -1.52
CA GLN A 415 10.54 -8.20 -0.54
C GLN A 415 9.14 -8.38 -1.11
N GLY A 416 8.53 -7.31 -1.60
CA GLY A 416 7.12 -7.28 -1.99
C GLY A 416 6.84 -8.17 -3.21
N ALA A 417 7.70 -8.13 -4.23
CA ALA A 417 7.51 -8.97 -5.41
C ALA A 417 7.68 -10.46 -5.10
N ILE A 418 8.64 -10.85 -4.25
CA ILE A 418 8.76 -12.24 -3.80
C ILE A 418 7.53 -12.66 -2.99
N ALA A 419 7.04 -11.80 -2.08
CA ALA A 419 5.86 -12.10 -1.28
C ALA A 419 4.63 -12.34 -2.17
N LEU A 420 4.37 -11.49 -3.17
CA LEU A 420 3.29 -11.67 -4.14
C LEU A 420 3.43 -12.97 -4.94
N GLU A 421 4.65 -13.33 -5.36
CA GLU A 421 4.91 -14.55 -6.14
C GLU A 421 4.80 -15.84 -5.33
N LEU A 422 4.78 -15.78 -4.00
CA LEU A 422 4.54 -16.95 -3.15
C LEU A 422 3.07 -17.39 -3.18
N GLY A 423 2.14 -16.53 -3.60
CA GLY A 423 0.72 -16.83 -3.78
C GLY A 423 0.12 -17.50 -2.56
N ASP A 424 -0.72 -18.52 -2.79
CA ASP A 424 -1.45 -19.27 -1.75
C ASP A 424 -0.56 -19.96 -0.69
N THR A 425 0.77 -19.88 -0.82
CA THR A 425 1.68 -20.48 0.16
C THR A 425 1.86 -19.62 1.41
N GLN A 426 1.44 -18.36 1.35
CA GLN A 426 1.45 -17.45 2.52
C GLN A 426 0.21 -16.55 2.50
N HIS A 427 -0.45 -16.41 3.66
CA HIS A 427 -1.32 -15.26 3.90
C HIS A 427 -0.41 -14.07 4.17
N THR A 428 -0.23 -13.21 3.17
CA THR A 428 0.60 -12.00 3.28
C THR A 428 -0.28 -10.79 3.62
#